data_59440c210f7a86fb223a2f83a668a8c0
#
_entry.id   59440c210f7a86fb223a2f83a668a8c0
#
_cell.length_a   1.000
_cell.length_b   1.000
_cell.length_c   1.000
_cell.angle_alpha   90.00
_cell.angle_beta   90.00
_cell.angle_gamma   90.00
#
_symmetry.space_group_name_H-M   'P 1'
#
loop_
_entity.id
_entity.type
_entity.pdbx_description
1 polymer ?
#
loop_
_entity_poly.entity_id
_entity_poly.type
_entity_poly.pdbx_seq_one_letter_code
_entity_poly.pdbx_strand_id
1 'polypeptide(L)'
;MPCTLPASLADAAVCRGSFHAVLGGEAEDTVFADFSAALQKAQAEGRILTASLFRYENHLFFYAEGLNRPFTPQGLCHALDAALLLWPPALGEAAPRPWAAMQPYFYHDVPTTAADWQRGRCPQRRRGRIALLPPDSWCSYMEHHLRIVTEGLVEGDRWHLICVQEGVLFSYLEEPRTNVNIKHRPGAHSPELDAWIAADPESHFTRFTPEQKAHPDSGHNFVFLPRIAGTED
;
A
#
# COMPACT_ATOMS: atom_id res chain seq x y z
N MET A 1 7.16 5.52 -20.62
CA MET A 1 8.49 4.91 -20.83
C MET A 1 8.89 4.25 -19.52
N PRO A 2 9.49 3.05 -19.48
CA PRO A 2 9.95 2.51 -18.22
C PRO A 2 10.89 3.52 -17.59
N CYS A 3 10.64 3.87 -16.33
CA CYS A 3 11.51 4.75 -15.55
C CYS A 3 12.88 4.06 -15.44
N THR A 4 13.84 4.47 -16.23
CA THR A 4 15.19 3.89 -16.20
C THR A 4 15.87 4.37 -14.93
N LEU A 5 16.04 3.45 -13.99
CA LEU A 5 16.76 3.73 -12.76
C LEU A 5 18.18 4.19 -13.08
N PRO A 6 18.64 5.34 -12.57
CA PRO A 6 20.03 5.75 -12.71
C PRO A 6 20.97 4.68 -12.15
N ALA A 7 22.10 4.42 -12.86
CA ALA A 7 23.06 3.40 -12.41
C ALA A 7 23.56 3.63 -10.97
N SER A 8 23.67 4.90 -10.55
CA SER A 8 24.06 5.29 -9.19
C SER A 8 23.05 4.88 -8.10
N LEU A 9 21.83 4.53 -8.46
CA LEU A 9 20.79 4.09 -7.54
C LEU A 9 20.51 2.58 -7.62
N ALA A 10 21.22 1.84 -8.46
CA ALA A 10 20.98 0.41 -8.68
C ALA A 10 21.06 -0.41 -7.38
N ASP A 11 22.03 -0.10 -6.53
CA ASP A 11 22.28 -0.79 -5.26
C ASP A 11 21.55 -0.16 -4.06
N ALA A 12 20.74 0.88 -4.29
CA ALA A 12 19.99 1.52 -3.22
C ALA A 12 18.99 0.53 -2.57
N ALA A 13 18.93 0.52 -1.24
CA ALA A 13 17.94 -0.26 -0.51
C ALA A 13 16.55 0.31 -0.74
N VAL A 14 15.55 -0.56 -0.95
CA VAL A 14 14.15 -0.15 -1.13
C VAL A 14 13.39 -0.30 0.18
N CYS A 15 12.80 0.80 0.64
CA CYS A 15 12.00 0.87 1.86
C CYS A 15 10.55 1.15 1.49
N ARG A 16 9.68 0.12 1.59
CA ARG A 16 8.24 0.25 1.34
C ARG A 16 7.53 0.86 2.53
N GLY A 17 6.59 1.77 2.30
CA GLY A 17 5.78 2.38 3.34
C GLY A 17 4.38 2.72 2.86
N SER A 18 3.40 2.63 3.77
CA SER A 18 2.03 3.08 3.55
C SER A 18 1.57 3.98 4.69
N PHE A 19 0.72 4.94 4.37
CA PHE A 19 0.21 5.92 5.32
C PHE A 19 -1.26 6.18 5.09
N HIS A 20 -1.98 6.45 6.16
CA HIS A 20 -3.38 6.83 6.16
C HIS A 20 -3.52 8.26 6.68
N ALA A 21 -4.36 9.05 6.03
CA ALA A 21 -4.75 10.38 6.46
C ALA A 21 -6.24 10.60 6.25
N VAL A 22 -6.79 11.64 6.88
CA VAL A 22 -8.21 12.00 6.77
C VAL A 22 -8.31 13.48 6.45
N LEU A 23 -9.02 13.81 5.37
CA LEU A 23 -9.33 15.20 5.02
C LEU A 23 -10.31 15.79 6.04
N GLY A 24 -10.03 17.01 6.51
CA GLY A 24 -10.92 17.76 7.40
C GLY A 24 -12.09 18.42 6.67
N GLY A 25 -12.09 18.39 5.35
CA GLY A 25 -13.10 18.98 4.46
C GLY A 25 -12.80 18.66 3.01
N GLU A 26 -13.44 19.37 2.09
CA GLU A 26 -13.10 19.26 0.67
C GLU A 26 -11.72 19.86 0.40
N ALA A 27 -10.92 19.20 -0.43
CA ALA A 27 -9.66 19.69 -0.93
C ALA A 27 -9.77 19.92 -2.44
N GLU A 28 -9.23 21.03 -2.91
CA GLU A 28 -9.21 21.37 -4.32
C GLU A 28 -8.29 20.44 -5.11
N ASP A 29 -8.61 20.16 -6.36
CA ASP A 29 -7.79 19.32 -7.25
C ASP A 29 -6.37 19.85 -7.43
N THR A 30 -6.17 21.16 -7.32
CA THR A 30 -4.87 21.83 -7.35
C THR A 30 -3.92 21.33 -6.26
N VAL A 31 -4.42 21.03 -5.06
CA VAL A 31 -3.64 20.49 -3.95
C VAL A 31 -3.06 19.11 -4.28
N PHE A 32 -3.83 18.27 -4.95
CA PHE A 32 -3.37 16.94 -5.39
C PHE A 32 -2.41 17.02 -6.58
N ALA A 33 -2.57 18.02 -7.47
CA ALA A 33 -1.64 18.30 -8.54
C ALA A 33 -0.28 18.76 -7.98
N ASP A 34 -0.27 19.66 -7.00
CA ASP A 34 0.95 20.13 -6.31
C ASP A 34 1.64 18.97 -5.57
N PHE A 35 0.87 18.10 -4.92
CA PHE A 35 1.40 16.92 -4.27
C PHE A 35 2.04 15.96 -5.28
N SER A 36 1.41 15.74 -6.45
CA SER A 36 1.99 14.96 -7.55
C SER A 36 3.30 15.55 -8.05
N ALA A 37 3.36 16.87 -8.27
CA ALA A 37 4.58 17.55 -8.69
C ALA A 37 5.72 17.39 -7.67
N ALA A 38 5.39 17.46 -6.37
CA ALA A 38 6.37 17.22 -5.30
C ALA A 38 6.86 15.77 -5.26
N LEU A 39 5.99 14.79 -5.56
CA LEU A 39 6.38 13.38 -5.68
C LEU A 39 7.28 13.13 -6.90
N GLN A 40 6.97 13.72 -8.04
CA GLN A 40 7.80 13.64 -9.26
C GLN A 40 9.18 14.25 -9.02
N LYS A 41 9.25 15.38 -8.30
CA LYS A 41 10.52 15.98 -7.87
C LYS A 41 11.30 15.04 -6.96
N ALA A 42 10.64 14.41 -5.96
CA ALA A 42 11.28 13.45 -5.08
C ALA A 42 11.82 12.23 -5.83
N GLN A 43 11.12 11.78 -6.87
CA GLN A 43 11.56 10.70 -7.76
C GLN A 43 12.78 11.13 -8.59
N ALA A 44 12.75 12.30 -9.20
CA ALA A 44 13.87 12.85 -9.96
C ALA A 44 15.13 13.06 -9.11
N GLU A 45 14.96 13.40 -7.83
CA GLU A 45 16.03 13.52 -6.83
C GLU A 45 16.54 12.15 -6.31
N GLY A 46 15.99 11.04 -6.75
CA GLY A 46 16.39 9.69 -6.32
C GLY A 46 16.03 9.37 -4.86
N ARG A 47 15.01 10.02 -4.30
CA ARG A 47 14.52 9.74 -2.94
C ARG A 47 13.50 8.62 -2.88
N ILE A 48 12.77 8.41 -3.98
CA ILE A 48 11.77 7.36 -4.12
C ILE A 48 11.86 6.71 -5.50
N LEU A 49 11.45 5.44 -5.61
CA LEU A 49 11.22 4.76 -6.88
C LEU A 49 9.84 5.07 -7.43
N THR A 50 8.83 4.94 -6.59
CA THR A 50 7.43 5.20 -6.95
C THR A 50 6.64 5.64 -5.73
N ALA A 51 5.55 6.37 -5.99
CA ALA A 51 4.54 6.68 -4.99
C ALA A 51 3.16 6.83 -5.62
N SER A 52 2.13 6.53 -4.85
CA SER A 52 0.74 6.67 -5.26
C SER A 52 -0.14 7.08 -4.09
N LEU A 53 -1.05 8.00 -4.34
CA LEU A 53 -2.08 8.45 -3.41
C LEU A 53 -3.45 8.02 -3.94
N PHE A 54 -4.20 7.36 -3.08
CA PHE A 54 -5.55 6.88 -3.36
C PHE A 54 -6.54 7.54 -2.41
N ARG A 55 -7.80 7.65 -2.84
CA ARG A 55 -8.85 8.30 -2.05
C ARG A 55 -10.09 7.40 -1.92
N TYR A 56 -10.66 7.36 -0.71
CA TYR A 56 -11.98 6.84 -0.42
C TYR A 56 -12.72 7.84 0.45
N GLU A 57 -13.72 8.52 -0.10
CA GLU A 57 -14.44 9.62 0.56
C GLU A 57 -13.45 10.69 1.05
N ASN A 58 -13.34 10.90 2.37
CA ASN A 58 -12.38 11.79 3.00
C ASN A 58 -11.10 11.10 3.47
N HIS A 59 -10.96 9.79 3.26
CA HIS A 59 -9.76 9.02 3.61
C HIS A 59 -8.76 8.99 2.46
N LEU A 60 -7.49 9.21 2.78
CA LEU A 60 -6.36 9.16 1.86
C LEU A 60 -5.43 8.02 2.26
N PHE A 61 -5.03 7.22 1.26
CA PHE A 61 -4.09 6.11 1.43
C PHE A 61 -2.89 6.33 0.53
N PHE A 62 -1.74 6.47 1.14
CA PHE A 62 -0.49 6.74 0.43
C PHE A 62 0.43 5.52 0.50
N TYR A 63 1.04 5.18 -0.64
CA TYR A 63 2.07 4.17 -0.76
C TYR A 63 3.30 4.76 -1.41
N ALA A 64 4.50 4.42 -0.90
CA ALA A 64 5.76 4.81 -1.51
C ALA A 64 6.86 3.76 -1.30
N GLU A 65 7.83 3.77 -2.21
CA GLU A 65 9.08 3.03 -2.15
C GLU A 65 10.23 4.03 -2.02
N GLY A 66 10.68 4.26 -0.78
CA GLY A 66 11.83 5.12 -0.49
C GLY A 66 13.15 4.44 -0.86
N LEU A 67 14.17 5.22 -1.19
CA LEU A 67 15.51 4.74 -1.50
C LEU A 67 16.47 5.05 -0.34
N ASN A 68 17.15 4.01 0.16
CA ASN A 68 18.08 4.01 1.29
C ASN A 68 17.47 4.43 2.66
N ARG A 69 16.23 4.90 2.68
CA ARG A 69 15.51 5.29 3.90
C ARG A 69 14.00 5.28 3.67
N PRO A 70 13.20 5.08 4.71
CA PRO A 70 11.75 5.24 4.62
C PRO A 70 11.39 6.64 4.12
N PHE A 71 10.34 6.72 3.31
CA PHE A 71 9.80 7.97 2.79
C PHE A 71 8.46 8.27 3.45
N THR A 72 8.28 9.49 3.95
CA THR A 72 7.03 9.97 4.52
C THR A 72 6.40 11.04 3.62
N PRO A 73 5.07 11.08 3.46
CA PRO A 73 4.38 12.14 2.74
C PRO A 73 4.34 13.47 3.51
N GLN A 74 4.52 13.44 4.84
CA GLN A 74 4.46 14.62 5.69
C GLN A 74 5.54 15.65 5.30
N GLY A 75 5.15 16.90 5.18
CA GLY A 75 6.03 18.01 4.81
C GLY A 75 6.31 18.12 3.31
N LEU A 76 5.73 17.22 2.50
CA LEU A 76 5.96 17.22 1.05
C LEU A 76 5.12 18.32 0.34
N CYS A 77 3.89 18.53 0.80
CA CYS A 77 2.97 19.56 0.31
C CYS A 77 2.22 20.17 1.51
N HIS A 78 2.61 21.40 1.88
CA HIS A 78 2.03 22.06 3.04
C HIS A 78 0.52 22.29 2.90
N ALA A 79 0.02 22.56 1.69
CA ALA A 79 -1.41 22.75 1.45
C ALA A 79 -2.20 21.48 1.73
N LEU A 80 -1.67 20.31 1.33
CA LEU A 80 -2.29 19.02 1.65
C LEU A 80 -2.22 18.74 3.16
N ASP A 81 -1.07 18.89 3.79
CA ASP A 81 -0.92 18.62 5.22
C ASP A 81 -1.87 19.52 6.06
N ALA A 82 -2.07 20.78 5.65
CA ALA A 82 -2.99 21.71 6.31
C ALA A 82 -4.48 21.35 6.14
N ALA A 83 -4.83 20.60 5.10
CA ALA A 83 -6.18 20.11 4.86
C ALA A 83 -6.53 18.84 5.63
N LEU A 84 -5.55 18.21 6.28
CA LEU A 84 -5.73 16.94 6.99
C LEU A 84 -6.13 17.14 8.45
N LEU A 85 -6.97 16.25 8.95
CA LEU A 85 -7.18 16.07 10.38
C LEU A 85 -5.92 15.48 11.00
N LEU A 86 -5.62 15.91 12.24
CA LEU A 86 -4.43 15.43 12.93
C LEU A 86 -4.73 14.17 13.74
N TRP A 87 -3.93 13.15 13.53
CA TRP A 87 -3.85 11.98 14.41
C TRP A 87 -3.16 12.35 15.72
N PRO A 88 -3.51 11.71 16.83
CA PRO A 88 -2.74 11.83 18.06
C PRO A 88 -1.26 11.51 17.84
N PRO A 89 -0.35 12.05 18.66
CA PRO A 89 1.06 11.64 18.63
C PRO A 89 1.19 10.13 18.83
N ALA A 90 2.08 9.47 18.10
CA ALA A 90 2.47 8.11 18.43
C ALA A 90 3.28 8.11 19.74
N LEU A 91 3.35 6.95 20.40
CA LEU A 91 4.17 6.82 21.60
C LEU A 91 5.63 7.21 21.29
N GLY A 92 6.13 8.20 22.05
CA GLY A 92 7.47 8.77 21.83
C GLY A 92 7.53 9.98 20.90
N GLU A 93 6.42 10.35 20.25
CA GLU A 93 6.31 11.60 19.48
C GLU A 93 5.79 12.75 20.36
N ALA A 94 6.26 13.95 20.08
CA ALA A 94 5.88 15.15 20.85
C ALA A 94 4.65 15.88 20.29
N ALA A 95 4.30 15.65 19.01
CA ALA A 95 3.28 16.41 18.31
C ALA A 95 2.29 15.52 17.54
N PRO A 96 1.03 15.96 17.38
CA PRO A 96 0.09 15.36 16.45
C PRO A 96 0.63 15.34 15.01
N ARG A 97 0.17 14.40 14.21
CA ARG A 97 0.68 14.14 12.86
C ARG A 97 -0.46 14.09 11.84
N PRO A 98 -0.28 14.63 10.62
CA PRO A 98 -1.30 14.56 9.58
C PRO A 98 -1.41 13.15 8.95
N TRP A 99 -0.35 12.35 9.03
CA TRP A 99 -0.27 11.02 8.44
C TRP A 99 0.02 9.96 9.50
N ALA A 100 -0.81 8.92 9.57
CA ALA A 100 -0.55 7.74 10.39
C ALA A 100 0.13 6.67 9.54
N ALA A 101 1.28 6.17 10.00
CA ALA A 101 1.92 5.04 9.35
C ALA A 101 1.06 3.78 9.51
N MET A 102 0.83 3.06 8.41
CA MET A 102 0.15 1.78 8.42
C MET A 102 1.16 0.65 8.61
N GLN A 103 0.81 -0.34 9.44
CA GLN A 103 1.68 -1.48 9.69
C GLN A 103 1.62 -2.47 8.52
N PRO A 104 2.74 -2.70 7.78
CA PRO A 104 2.79 -3.75 6.78
C PRO A 104 2.82 -5.13 7.47
N TYR A 105 2.05 -6.08 6.95
CA TYR A 105 2.03 -7.43 7.50
C TYR A 105 1.99 -8.54 6.45
N PHE A 106 1.68 -8.22 5.19
CA PHE A 106 1.61 -9.21 4.13
C PHE A 106 2.33 -8.76 2.87
N TYR A 107 3.31 -9.53 2.46
CA TYR A 107 4.08 -9.38 1.22
C TYR A 107 4.75 -10.71 0.89
N HIS A 108 4.99 -10.98 -0.39
CA HIS A 108 5.66 -12.20 -0.84
C HIS A 108 7.15 -12.03 -1.12
N ASP A 109 7.58 -10.79 -1.22
CA ASP A 109 8.95 -10.48 -1.58
C ASP A 109 9.42 -9.24 -0.82
N VAL A 110 10.64 -9.31 -0.31
CA VAL A 110 11.27 -8.17 0.36
C VAL A 110 12.29 -7.59 -0.61
N PRO A 111 12.12 -6.34 -1.09
CA PRO A 111 13.07 -5.75 -2.00
C PRO A 111 14.43 -5.55 -1.31
N THR A 112 15.48 -6.01 -1.96
CA THR A 112 16.87 -5.88 -1.46
C THR A 112 17.57 -4.69 -2.07
N THR A 113 17.51 -4.56 -3.41
CA THR A 113 18.08 -3.42 -4.14
C THR A 113 17.08 -2.86 -5.13
N ALA A 114 17.24 -1.60 -5.49
CA ALA A 114 16.38 -0.94 -6.45
C ALA A 114 16.43 -1.63 -7.83
N ALA A 115 17.62 -2.05 -8.29
CA ALA A 115 17.78 -2.75 -9.56
C ALA A 115 17.05 -4.10 -9.58
N ASP A 116 17.16 -4.89 -8.49
CA ASP A 116 16.44 -6.16 -8.39
C ASP A 116 14.93 -5.95 -8.33
N TRP A 117 14.49 -4.97 -7.54
CA TRP A 117 13.06 -4.64 -7.40
C TRP A 117 12.42 -4.16 -8.70
N GLN A 118 13.16 -3.44 -9.54
CA GLN A 118 12.71 -2.95 -10.85
C GLN A 118 12.80 -4.01 -11.96
N ARG A 119 13.51 -5.10 -11.75
CA ARG A 119 13.71 -6.11 -12.79
C ARG A 119 12.38 -6.71 -13.26
N GLY A 120 12.08 -6.53 -14.54
CA GLY A 120 10.84 -7.02 -15.14
C GLY A 120 9.58 -6.26 -14.72
N ARG A 121 9.71 -5.16 -13.98
CA ARG A 121 8.61 -4.32 -13.54
C ARG A 121 8.14 -3.44 -14.71
N CYS A 122 6.89 -3.60 -15.11
CA CYS A 122 6.27 -2.83 -16.18
C CYS A 122 4.77 -2.64 -15.87
N PRO A 123 4.43 -1.82 -14.85
CA PRO A 123 3.04 -1.63 -14.48
C PRO A 123 2.30 -0.86 -15.55
N GLN A 124 1.16 -1.40 -15.98
CA GLN A 124 0.20 -0.69 -16.82
C GLN A 124 -0.78 0.11 -15.95
N ARG A 125 -0.96 -0.32 -14.71
CA ARG A 125 -1.86 0.32 -13.75
C ARG A 125 -1.39 0.05 -12.32
N ARG A 126 -1.39 1.09 -11.49
CA ARG A 126 -1.20 0.99 -10.05
C ARG A 126 -2.54 1.09 -9.34
N ARG A 127 -2.83 0.16 -8.46
CA ARG A 127 -4.11 0.07 -7.78
C ARG A 127 -3.96 0.09 -6.27
N GLY A 128 -4.88 0.80 -5.63
CA GLY A 128 -5.14 0.73 -4.20
C GLY A 128 -6.51 0.11 -3.95
N ARG A 129 -6.64 -0.67 -2.91
CA ARG A 129 -7.94 -1.15 -2.41
C ARG A 129 -7.95 -1.18 -0.90
N ILE A 130 -9.15 -1.05 -0.32
CA ILE A 130 -9.36 -1.17 1.12
C ILE A 130 -10.30 -2.34 1.43
N ALA A 131 -10.16 -2.85 2.64
CA ALA A 131 -11.12 -3.75 3.29
C ALA A 131 -11.27 -3.35 4.75
N LEU A 132 -12.40 -3.70 5.35
CA LEU A 132 -12.68 -3.45 6.77
C LEU A 132 -12.60 -4.76 7.53
N LEU A 133 -11.76 -4.79 8.54
CA LEU A 133 -11.52 -5.94 9.39
C LEU A 133 -12.07 -5.65 10.80
N PRO A 134 -13.15 -6.32 11.21
CA PRO A 134 -13.72 -6.12 12.54
C PRO A 134 -12.73 -6.57 13.63
N PRO A 135 -12.80 -5.98 14.83
CA PRO A 135 -11.82 -6.22 15.90
C PRO A 135 -11.68 -7.70 16.32
N ASP A 136 -12.76 -8.46 16.28
CA ASP A 136 -12.78 -9.89 16.63
C ASP A 136 -12.09 -10.80 15.59
N SER A 137 -12.03 -10.36 14.34
CA SER A 137 -11.35 -11.08 13.25
C SER A 137 -9.89 -10.66 13.07
N TRP A 138 -9.47 -9.54 13.66
CA TRP A 138 -8.21 -8.89 13.35
C TRP A 138 -6.99 -9.75 13.65
N CYS A 139 -6.91 -10.31 14.86
CA CYS A 139 -5.77 -11.13 15.25
C CYS A 139 -5.65 -12.40 14.40
N SER A 140 -6.75 -13.10 14.19
CA SER A 140 -6.78 -14.33 13.37
C SER A 140 -6.35 -14.06 11.94
N TYR A 141 -6.89 -13.01 11.31
CA TYR A 141 -6.54 -12.62 9.95
C TYR A 141 -5.05 -12.29 9.80
N MET A 142 -4.52 -11.48 10.71
CA MET A 142 -3.10 -11.11 10.72
C MET A 142 -2.18 -12.31 10.94
N GLU A 143 -2.52 -13.18 11.88
CA GLU A 143 -1.74 -14.37 12.21
C GLU A 143 -1.60 -15.32 11.00
N HIS A 144 -2.69 -15.62 10.32
CA HIS A 144 -2.65 -16.47 9.12
C HIS A 144 -1.73 -15.91 8.03
N HIS A 145 -1.83 -14.61 7.76
CA HIS A 145 -0.98 -13.97 6.76
C HIS A 145 0.50 -13.97 7.14
N LEU A 146 0.83 -13.68 8.41
CA LEU A 146 2.20 -13.73 8.90
C LEU A 146 2.78 -15.15 8.82
N ARG A 147 1.99 -16.17 9.14
CA ARG A 147 2.42 -17.58 9.06
C ARG A 147 2.74 -17.96 7.62
N ILE A 148 1.88 -17.62 6.65
CA ILE A 148 2.12 -17.87 5.22
C ILE A 148 3.42 -17.22 4.75
N VAL A 149 3.65 -15.95 5.11
CA VAL A 149 4.88 -15.23 4.74
C VAL A 149 6.11 -15.87 5.39
N THR A 150 6.02 -16.23 6.68
CA THR A 150 7.14 -16.81 7.45
C THR A 150 7.49 -18.21 6.95
N GLU A 151 6.51 -19.02 6.60
CA GLU A 151 6.73 -20.35 6.03
C GLU A 151 7.49 -20.28 4.69
N GLY A 152 7.19 -19.29 3.86
CA GLY A 152 7.91 -19.02 2.62
C GLY A 152 7.75 -20.07 1.52
N LEU A 153 6.74 -20.95 1.60
CA LEU A 153 6.49 -22.05 0.66
C LEU A 153 5.49 -21.71 -0.46
N VAL A 154 5.02 -20.48 -0.49
CA VAL A 154 4.04 -20.02 -1.50
C VAL A 154 4.63 -18.94 -2.38
N GLU A 155 4.02 -18.75 -3.54
CA GLU A 155 4.30 -17.64 -4.45
C GLU A 155 3.08 -16.72 -4.50
N GLY A 156 3.32 -15.44 -4.48
CA GLY A 156 2.30 -14.41 -4.62
C GLY A 156 2.74 -13.30 -5.56
N ASP A 157 2.00 -12.22 -5.53
CA ASP A 157 2.29 -11.05 -6.35
C ASP A 157 3.44 -10.25 -5.73
N ARG A 158 4.54 -10.12 -6.47
CA ARG A 158 5.78 -9.49 -6.00
C ARG A 158 5.57 -8.05 -5.52
N TRP A 159 4.82 -7.25 -6.25
CA TRP A 159 4.59 -5.83 -5.92
C TRP A 159 3.31 -5.59 -5.11
N HIS A 160 2.74 -6.65 -4.53
CA HIS A 160 1.63 -6.54 -3.61
C HIS A 160 2.13 -6.28 -2.18
N LEU A 161 1.48 -5.34 -1.49
CA LEU A 161 1.69 -5.08 -0.07
C LEU A 161 0.33 -4.87 0.59
N ILE A 162 0.09 -5.50 1.73
CA ILE A 162 -1.07 -5.23 2.57
C ILE A 162 -0.60 -4.62 3.88
N CYS A 163 -1.21 -3.50 4.23
CA CYS A 163 -0.96 -2.80 5.48
C CYS A 163 -2.27 -2.64 6.26
N VAL A 164 -2.16 -2.46 7.56
CA VAL A 164 -3.30 -2.25 8.45
C VAL A 164 -3.10 -1.03 9.34
N GLN A 165 -4.20 -0.33 9.63
CA GLN A 165 -4.28 0.68 10.66
C GLN A 165 -5.72 0.75 11.16
N GLU A 166 -5.93 0.54 12.46
CA GLU A 166 -7.26 0.60 13.13
C GLU A 166 -8.36 -0.24 12.46
N GLY A 167 -8.03 -1.46 12.02
CA GLY A 167 -8.99 -2.33 11.33
C GLY A 167 -9.27 -1.99 9.87
N VAL A 168 -8.64 -0.96 9.32
CA VAL A 168 -8.65 -0.68 7.89
C VAL A 168 -7.44 -1.34 7.25
N LEU A 169 -7.68 -2.27 6.33
CA LEU A 169 -6.66 -2.83 5.47
C LEU A 169 -6.53 -1.97 4.23
N PHE A 170 -5.30 -1.62 3.88
CA PHE A 170 -4.99 -1.02 2.59
C PHE A 170 -4.04 -1.93 1.84
N SER A 171 -4.37 -2.24 0.59
CA SER A 171 -3.51 -3.01 -0.30
C SER A 171 -3.07 -2.16 -1.49
N TYR A 172 -1.77 -2.14 -1.73
CA TYR A 172 -1.19 -1.67 -2.99
C TYR A 172 -0.85 -2.85 -3.88
N LEU A 173 -1.13 -2.74 -5.17
CA LEU A 173 -0.77 -3.74 -6.18
C LEU A 173 -0.56 -3.10 -7.55
N GLU A 174 0.17 -3.81 -8.42
CA GLU A 174 0.43 -3.40 -9.80
C GLU A 174 -0.17 -4.39 -10.79
N GLU A 175 -0.69 -3.90 -11.92
CA GLU A 175 -1.24 -4.72 -13.01
C GLU A 175 -0.37 -4.56 -14.27
N PRO A 176 -0.11 -5.64 -15.04
CA PRO A 176 -0.56 -7.01 -14.77
C PRO A 176 0.10 -7.59 -13.53
N ARG A 177 -0.66 -8.35 -12.74
CA ARG A 177 -0.15 -8.99 -11.54
C ARG A 177 0.79 -10.14 -11.89
N THR A 178 1.84 -10.32 -11.10
CA THR A 178 2.77 -11.47 -11.24
C THR A 178 2.06 -12.78 -10.93
N ASN A 179 1.21 -12.77 -9.90
CA ASN A 179 0.30 -13.87 -9.56
C ASN A 179 -1.04 -13.28 -9.11
N VAL A 180 -2.14 -13.77 -9.65
CA VAL A 180 -3.49 -13.30 -9.29
C VAL A 180 -3.87 -13.77 -7.89
N ASN A 181 -3.56 -15.02 -7.56
CA ASN A 181 -3.77 -15.62 -6.25
C ASN A 181 -2.47 -16.17 -5.71
N ILE A 182 -2.42 -16.33 -4.39
CA ILE A 182 -1.36 -17.09 -3.73
C ILE A 182 -1.43 -18.53 -4.20
N LYS A 183 -0.31 -19.12 -4.53
CA LYS A 183 -0.19 -20.51 -4.96
C LYS A 183 1.03 -21.15 -4.33
N HIS A 184 1.02 -22.48 -4.19
CA HIS A 184 2.18 -23.24 -3.79
C HIS A 184 3.31 -23.09 -4.81
N ARG A 185 4.54 -23.02 -4.33
CA ARG A 185 5.72 -23.24 -5.17
C ARG A 185 5.68 -24.66 -5.74
N PRO A 186 6.17 -24.88 -6.96
CA PRO A 186 6.21 -26.22 -7.54
C PRO A 186 6.87 -27.24 -6.60
N GLY A 187 6.15 -28.32 -6.31
CA GLY A 187 6.63 -29.38 -5.40
C GLY A 187 6.60 -29.07 -3.91
N ALA A 188 6.11 -27.89 -3.50
CA ALA A 188 5.92 -27.52 -2.10
C ALA A 188 4.46 -27.71 -1.66
N HIS A 189 4.27 -28.05 -0.39
CA HIS A 189 2.99 -28.08 0.30
C HIS A 189 3.06 -27.08 1.45
N SER A 190 2.08 -26.20 1.56
CA SER A 190 2.00 -25.18 2.61
C SER A 190 0.83 -25.46 3.54
N PRO A 191 1.07 -26.06 4.72
CA PRO A 191 0.04 -26.22 5.75
C PRO A 191 -0.60 -24.91 6.18
N GLU A 192 0.15 -23.81 6.17
CA GLU A 192 -0.37 -22.50 6.57
C GLU A 192 -1.33 -21.92 5.52
N LEU A 193 -1.06 -22.14 4.23
CA LEU A 193 -2.01 -21.75 3.17
C LEU A 193 -3.28 -22.61 3.23
N ASP A 194 -3.17 -23.90 3.49
CA ASP A 194 -4.32 -24.79 3.62
C ASP A 194 -5.16 -24.40 4.85
N ALA A 195 -4.52 -24.08 5.98
CA ALA A 195 -5.20 -23.59 7.17
C ALA A 195 -5.93 -22.26 6.92
N TRP A 196 -5.32 -21.36 6.15
CA TRP A 196 -5.94 -20.10 5.75
C TRP A 196 -7.17 -20.32 4.86
N ILE A 197 -7.07 -21.19 3.86
CA ILE A 197 -8.21 -21.55 2.99
C ILE A 197 -9.34 -22.17 3.81
N ALA A 198 -9.01 -23.06 4.75
CA ALA A 198 -9.99 -23.72 5.63
C ALA A 198 -10.68 -22.74 6.61
N ALA A 199 -10.01 -21.65 6.98
CA ALA A 199 -10.56 -20.61 7.85
C ALA A 199 -11.58 -19.67 7.16
N ASP A 200 -11.88 -19.88 5.87
CA ASP A 200 -12.76 -19.03 5.06
C ASP A 200 -12.37 -17.54 5.14
N PRO A 201 -11.30 -17.13 4.42
CA PRO A 201 -10.77 -15.76 4.46
C PRO A 201 -11.81 -14.66 4.25
N GLU A 202 -12.81 -14.93 3.43
CA GLU A 202 -13.85 -13.97 3.08
C GLU A 202 -14.79 -13.67 4.26
N SER A 203 -14.90 -14.56 5.24
CA SER A 203 -15.73 -14.39 6.44
C SER A 203 -15.18 -13.38 7.44
N HIS A 204 -13.89 -13.04 7.33
CA HIS A 204 -13.23 -12.11 8.25
C HIS A 204 -13.60 -10.64 8.04
N PHE A 205 -14.22 -10.30 6.90
CA PHE A 205 -14.41 -8.89 6.52
C PHE A 205 -15.81 -8.37 6.85
N THR A 206 -15.89 -7.10 7.22
CA THR A 206 -17.12 -6.33 7.13
C THR A 206 -17.42 -6.00 5.67
N ARG A 207 -18.62 -6.37 5.20
CA ARG A 207 -19.02 -6.17 3.80
C ARG A 207 -19.39 -4.72 3.54
N PHE A 208 -18.92 -4.19 2.42
CA PHE A 208 -19.36 -2.90 1.90
C PHE A 208 -20.75 -3.00 1.27
N THR A 209 -21.56 -1.97 1.48
CA THR A 209 -22.85 -1.84 0.79
C THR A 209 -22.65 -1.49 -0.69
N PRO A 210 -23.67 -1.69 -1.57
CA PRO A 210 -23.56 -1.29 -2.97
C PRO A 210 -23.18 0.19 -3.17
N GLU A 211 -23.69 1.07 -2.31
CA GLU A 211 -23.45 2.53 -2.37
C GLU A 211 -22.02 2.89 -2.00
N GLN A 212 -21.36 2.09 -1.15
CA GLN A 212 -19.97 2.27 -0.75
C GLN A 212 -18.97 1.80 -1.79
N LYS A 213 -19.43 1.09 -2.84
CA LYS A 213 -18.59 0.53 -3.90
C LYS A 213 -18.46 1.50 -5.07
N ALA A 214 -17.67 2.53 -4.91
CA ALA A 214 -17.51 3.58 -5.92
C ALA A 214 -16.84 3.11 -7.24
N HIS A 215 -16.28 1.90 -7.30
CA HIS A 215 -15.58 1.38 -8.48
C HIS A 215 -16.21 0.06 -8.96
N PRO A 216 -16.44 -0.12 -10.28
CA PRO A 216 -17.12 -1.31 -10.83
C PRO A 216 -16.38 -2.62 -10.53
N ASP A 217 -15.06 -2.59 -10.35
CA ASP A 217 -14.26 -3.78 -10.00
C ASP A 217 -14.34 -4.15 -8.51
N SER A 218 -15.05 -3.35 -7.69
CA SER A 218 -15.14 -3.59 -6.25
C SER A 218 -16.01 -4.80 -5.94
N GLY A 219 -15.49 -5.70 -5.11
CA GLY A 219 -16.25 -6.83 -4.55
C GLY A 219 -17.04 -6.45 -3.30
N HIS A 220 -17.54 -7.43 -2.55
CA HIS A 220 -18.26 -7.20 -1.29
C HIS A 220 -17.31 -6.87 -0.13
N ASN A 221 -16.08 -7.40 -0.15
CA ASN A 221 -15.10 -7.27 0.92
C ASN A 221 -14.01 -6.25 0.60
N PHE A 222 -13.82 -5.90 -0.68
CA PHE A 222 -12.79 -4.98 -1.12
C PHE A 222 -13.36 -3.88 -2.01
N VAL A 223 -12.96 -2.64 -1.75
CA VAL A 223 -13.27 -1.49 -2.60
C VAL A 223 -11.99 -1.00 -3.25
N PHE A 224 -11.97 -0.97 -4.59
CA PHE A 224 -10.89 -0.34 -5.33
C PHE A 224 -11.02 1.19 -5.31
N LEU A 225 -9.89 1.85 -5.17
CA LEU A 225 -9.81 3.28 -4.94
C LEU A 225 -9.32 4.01 -6.19
N PRO A 226 -9.85 5.19 -6.51
CA PRO A 226 -9.24 6.07 -7.49
C PRO A 226 -7.85 6.50 -7.02
N ARG A 227 -6.86 6.42 -7.92
CA ARG A 227 -5.55 7.02 -7.73
C ARG A 227 -5.67 8.50 -8.11
N ILE A 228 -5.39 9.39 -7.18
CA ILE A 228 -5.61 10.82 -7.34
C ILE A 228 -4.31 11.63 -7.46
N ALA A 229 -3.17 11.05 -7.07
CA ALA A 229 -1.85 11.65 -7.21
C ALA A 229 -0.77 10.56 -7.24
N GLY A 230 0.44 10.90 -7.71
CA GLY A 230 1.58 9.98 -7.67
C GLY A 230 2.69 10.35 -8.65
N THR A 231 3.73 9.50 -8.65
CA THR A 231 4.80 9.55 -9.65
C THR A 231 4.27 9.11 -11.01
N GLU A 232 4.91 9.54 -12.07
CA GLU A 232 4.65 9.01 -13.43
C GLU A 232 5.06 7.54 -13.54
N ASP A 233 4.40 6.84 -14.49
CA ASP A 233 4.66 5.42 -14.79
C ASP A 233 5.83 5.24 -15.74
#